data_d0ac5565d12fe06e6bd601de2fbe127a
#
_entry.id   d0ac5565d12fe06e6bd601de2fbe127a
#
_cell.length_a   1.000
_cell.length_b   1.000
_cell.length_c   1.000
_cell.angle_alpha   90.00
_cell.angle_beta   90.00
_cell.angle_gamma   90.00
#
_symmetry.space_group_name_H-M   'P 1'
#
loop_
_entity.id
_entity.type
_entity.pdbx_description
1 polymer ?
#
loop_
_entity_poly.entity_id
_entity_poly.type
_entity_poly.pdbx_seq_one_letter_code
_entity_poly.pdbx_strand_id
1 'polypeptide(L)'
;MNFHRTLPICVLTLFVVLLTGCLFRSHEERRPFSTAPLREAASDQLIDFINTNAARLQSFKADVDYNVTVSKQKRGKTNEFEVREYTEISGYLLVRKPEMLRMIGLVPGVRSTLFDMAGNSRGFSLSMPTQSKFIVGSNEILKPSIQPLENLRPPAIFDALLLKEIDPQTETAVLEQSTEMVKDPKNHKDLQQQDYEIIVLRTEGNRSYLSRRIMFSRVNLLPDRQLIYNLQGQVITDASYENFKDYSGIFFPETVHINRPVEGYSIQLTFTKLTFNQPLKDDQFVLNQPPGYKIINLDQKNGNSAVVNGQTAEEASRPTH
;
A
#
# COMPACT_ATOMS: atom_id res chain seq x y z
N MET A 1 -42.84 -24.63 66.02
CA MET A 1 -42.59 -23.41 65.24
C MET A 1 -41.08 -23.36 64.95
N ASN A 2 -40.69 -23.59 63.70
CA ASN A 2 -39.30 -23.86 63.25
C ASN A 2 -38.49 -22.60 62.99
N PHE A 3 -38.13 -21.86 64.02
CA PHE A 3 -37.36 -20.61 63.87
C PHE A 3 -35.87 -20.81 63.70
N HIS A 4 -35.34 -21.97 64.03
CA HIS A 4 -33.89 -22.25 63.97
C HIS A 4 -33.37 -22.79 62.62
N ARG A 5 -34.27 -23.11 61.67
CA ARG A 5 -33.85 -23.64 60.37
C ARG A 5 -33.73 -22.62 59.25
N THR A 6 -34.32 -21.44 59.39
CA THR A 6 -34.33 -20.40 58.37
C THR A 6 -33.14 -19.42 58.50
N LEU A 7 -32.59 -19.28 59.70
CA LEU A 7 -31.44 -18.39 59.96
C LEU A 7 -30.17 -18.71 59.16
N PRO A 8 -29.74 -19.99 59.08
CA PRO A 8 -28.53 -20.31 58.31
C PRO A 8 -28.70 -20.14 56.79
N ILE A 9 -29.93 -20.29 56.27
CA ILE A 9 -30.22 -20.09 54.84
C ILE A 9 -30.16 -18.60 54.43
N CYS A 10 -30.72 -17.71 55.28
CA CYS A 10 -30.63 -16.29 55.05
C CYS A 10 -29.20 -15.72 55.15
N VAL A 11 -28.37 -16.25 56.03
CA VAL A 11 -26.96 -15.85 56.15
C VAL A 11 -26.16 -16.33 54.93
N LEU A 12 -26.43 -17.56 54.45
CA LEU A 12 -25.77 -18.10 53.26
C LEU A 12 -26.13 -17.34 51.98
N THR A 13 -27.43 -16.94 51.81
CA THR A 13 -27.86 -16.15 50.69
C THR A 13 -27.29 -14.73 50.71
N LEU A 14 -27.19 -14.11 51.88
CA LEU A 14 -26.56 -12.79 52.01
C LEU A 14 -25.07 -12.84 51.71
N PHE A 15 -24.38 -13.90 52.03
CA PHE A 15 -22.96 -14.08 51.76
C PHE A 15 -22.70 -14.28 50.26
N VAL A 16 -23.57 -14.97 49.52
CA VAL A 16 -23.47 -15.15 48.07
C VAL A 16 -23.70 -13.82 47.30
N VAL A 17 -24.59 -12.95 47.76
CA VAL A 17 -24.82 -11.64 47.14
C VAL A 17 -23.65 -10.68 47.37
N LEU A 18 -22.88 -10.81 48.43
CA LEU A 18 -21.69 -10.01 48.70
C LEU A 18 -20.47 -10.42 47.83
N LEU A 19 -20.47 -11.63 47.25
CA LEU A 19 -19.38 -12.12 46.39
C LEU A 19 -19.50 -11.71 44.92
N THR A 20 -20.63 -11.17 44.48
CA THR A 20 -20.85 -10.77 43.08
C THR A 20 -20.37 -9.34 42.74
N GLY A 21 -19.88 -8.59 43.72
CA GLY A 21 -19.55 -7.17 43.60
C GLY A 21 -18.17 -6.83 42.99
N CYS A 22 -17.27 -7.82 42.67
CA CYS A 22 -15.90 -7.49 42.32
C CYS A 22 -15.42 -8.08 40.98
N LEU A 23 -16.31 -8.45 40.07
CA LEU A 23 -15.86 -9.11 38.81
C LEU A 23 -15.52 -8.15 37.66
N PHE A 24 -15.77 -6.86 37.78
CA PHE A 24 -15.47 -5.88 36.73
C PHE A 24 -14.62 -4.75 37.31
N ARG A 25 -13.34 -4.81 37.04
CA ARG A 25 -12.43 -3.70 37.27
C ARG A 25 -12.26 -2.98 35.92
N SER A 26 -13.00 -1.89 35.70
CA SER A 26 -12.74 -1.00 34.56
C SER A 26 -11.46 -0.22 34.83
N HIS A 27 -10.45 -0.41 34.03
CA HIS A 27 -9.30 0.48 33.95
C HIS A 27 -9.53 1.47 32.81
N GLU A 28 -9.61 2.74 33.11
CA GLU A 28 -9.41 3.79 32.13
C GLU A 28 -7.90 3.85 31.81
N GLU A 29 -7.49 3.30 30.71
CA GLU A 29 -6.15 3.58 30.17
C GLU A 29 -6.17 4.99 29.57
N ARG A 30 -5.72 5.95 30.33
CA ARG A 30 -5.44 7.30 29.81
C ARG A 30 -4.14 7.22 29.02
N ARG A 31 -4.24 7.24 27.70
CA ARG A 31 -3.08 7.37 26.81
C ARG A 31 -2.67 8.85 26.79
N PRO A 32 -1.44 9.19 27.21
CA PRO A 32 -1.00 10.57 27.25
C PRO A 32 -0.84 11.12 25.84
N PHE A 33 -1.04 12.43 25.69
CA PHE A 33 -0.73 13.13 24.45
C PHE A 33 0.77 13.31 24.28
N SER A 34 1.21 13.33 23.00
CA SER A 34 2.56 13.70 22.64
C SER A 34 2.86 15.13 23.10
N THR A 35 4.04 15.35 23.65
CA THR A 35 4.54 16.68 24.04
C THR A 35 5.39 17.32 22.94
N ALA A 36 5.46 16.72 21.74
CA ALA A 36 6.17 17.31 20.62
C ALA A 36 5.52 18.65 20.22
N PRO A 37 6.32 19.68 19.90
CA PRO A 37 5.79 20.95 19.43
C PRO A 37 5.08 20.74 18.08
N LEU A 38 3.78 21.09 18.05
CA LEU A 38 2.94 20.93 16.86
C LEU A 38 2.98 22.23 16.05
N ARG A 39 3.06 22.08 14.73
CA ARG A 39 2.95 23.16 13.75
C ARG A 39 1.49 23.29 13.31
N GLU A 40 1.15 24.49 12.84
CA GLU A 40 -0.14 24.78 12.24
C GLU A 40 0.01 24.97 10.73
N ALA A 41 -0.97 24.48 9.99
CA ALA A 41 -1.05 24.66 8.55
C ALA A 41 -2.52 24.83 8.14
N ALA A 42 -2.77 25.68 7.17
CA ALA A 42 -4.04 25.77 6.49
C ALA A 42 -4.17 24.65 5.43
N SER A 43 -5.40 24.33 5.04
CA SER A 43 -5.69 23.33 4.00
C SER A 43 -4.89 23.58 2.73
N ASP A 44 -4.88 24.82 2.25
CA ASP A 44 -4.21 25.21 1.01
C ASP A 44 -2.71 24.95 1.06
N GLN A 45 -2.06 25.16 2.20
CA GLN A 45 -0.63 24.90 2.37
C GLN A 45 -0.28 23.41 2.21
N LEU A 46 -1.12 22.51 2.74
CA LEU A 46 -0.91 21.06 2.62
C LEU A 46 -1.21 20.58 1.20
N ILE A 47 -2.26 21.11 0.57
CA ILE A 47 -2.60 20.82 -0.83
C ILE A 47 -1.50 21.30 -1.77
N ASP A 48 -1.01 22.52 -1.56
CA ASP A 48 0.09 23.10 -2.34
C ASP A 48 1.38 22.31 -2.19
N PHE A 49 1.66 21.78 -0.98
CA PHE A 49 2.79 20.87 -0.78
C PHE A 49 2.64 19.62 -1.64
N ILE A 50 1.47 18.95 -1.63
CA ILE A 50 1.21 17.76 -2.43
C ILE A 50 1.41 18.09 -3.91
N ASN A 51 0.73 19.12 -4.41
CA ASN A 51 0.70 19.45 -5.83
C ASN A 51 2.08 19.92 -6.33
N THR A 52 2.78 20.76 -5.55
CA THR A 52 4.12 21.23 -5.92
C THR A 52 5.12 20.08 -5.94
N ASN A 53 5.11 19.20 -4.93
CA ASN A 53 6.01 18.05 -4.89
C ASN A 53 5.71 17.06 -6.03
N ALA A 54 4.43 16.80 -6.28
CA ALA A 54 3.99 15.97 -7.39
C ALA A 54 4.41 16.54 -8.75
N ALA A 55 4.25 17.84 -8.98
CA ALA A 55 4.66 18.49 -10.22
C ALA A 55 6.17 18.44 -10.47
N ARG A 56 6.98 18.59 -9.42
CA ARG A 56 8.44 18.53 -9.51
C ARG A 56 8.98 17.13 -9.78
N LEU A 57 8.30 16.09 -9.29
CA LEU A 57 8.72 14.69 -9.43
C LEU A 57 8.14 14.06 -10.70
N GLN A 58 8.95 14.00 -11.77
CA GLN A 58 8.57 13.42 -13.06
C GLN A 58 9.08 11.99 -13.24
N SER A 59 10.28 11.72 -12.72
CA SER A 59 10.88 10.38 -12.77
C SER A 59 11.90 10.21 -11.66
N PHE A 60 12.18 8.98 -11.29
CA PHE A 60 13.34 8.66 -10.47
C PHE A 60 13.88 7.25 -10.76
N LYS A 61 15.14 7.08 -10.45
CA LYS A 61 15.84 5.81 -10.38
C LYS A 61 16.39 5.64 -8.97
N ALA A 62 16.23 4.45 -8.41
CA ALA A 62 16.72 4.14 -7.08
C ALA A 62 17.43 2.79 -7.03
N ASP A 63 18.46 2.70 -6.19
CA ASP A 63 18.91 1.47 -5.58
C ASP A 63 18.04 1.26 -4.33
N VAL A 64 17.47 0.06 -4.15
CA VAL A 64 16.44 -0.19 -3.15
C VAL A 64 16.58 -1.57 -2.53
N ASP A 65 16.33 -1.66 -1.23
CA ASP A 65 16.17 -2.92 -0.52
C ASP A 65 14.66 -3.19 -0.34
N TYR A 66 14.24 -4.40 -0.74
CA TYR A 66 12.86 -4.87 -0.66
C TYR A 66 12.71 -5.89 0.46
N ASN A 67 11.70 -5.68 1.31
CA ASN A 67 11.15 -6.71 2.17
C ASN A 67 9.71 -6.96 1.76
N VAL A 68 9.38 -8.17 1.39
CA VAL A 68 8.05 -8.54 0.90
C VAL A 68 7.43 -9.56 1.83
N THR A 69 6.25 -9.26 2.33
CA THR A 69 5.45 -10.18 3.14
C THR A 69 4.20 -10.56 2.36
N VAL A 70 3.90 -11.84 2.27
CA VAL A 70 2.68 -12.35 1.65
C VAL A 70 1.88 -13.15 2.66
N SER A 71 0.57 -12.91 2.71
CA SER A 71 -0.36 -13.60 3.58
C SER A 71 -1.32 -14.42 2.74
N LYS A 72 -1.30 -15.74 2.90
CA LYS A 72 -2.17 -16.66 2.19
C LYS A 72 -3.11 -17.36 3.16
N GLN A 73 -4.40 -17.27 2.90
CA GLN A 73 -5.38 -18.01 3.69
C GLN A 73 -5.17 -19.54 3.53
N LYS A 74 -5.08 -20.26 4.64
CA LYS A 74 -4.97 -21.72 4.60
C LYS A 74 -6.25 -22.34 4.08
N ARG A 75 -6.10 -23.31 3.16
CA ARG A 75 -7.23 -23.99 2.53
C ARG A 75 -8.09 -24.69 3.58
N GLY A 76 -9.40 -24.35 3.60
CA GLY A 76 -10.38 -24.96 4.53
C GLY A 76 -10.41 -24.35 5.95
N LYS A 77 -9.69 -23.25 6.20
CA LYS A 77 -9.66 -22.56 7.48
C LYS A 77 -9.91 -21.07 7.31
N THR A 78 -11.00 -20.58 7.86
CA THR A 78 -11.48 -19.20 7.61
C THR A 78 -10.60 -18.13 8.26
N ASN A 79 -9.91 -18.44 9.36
CA ASN A 79 -9.14 -17.48 10.16
C ASN A 79 -7.64 -17.83 10.31
N GLU A 80 -7.12 -18.79 9.54
CA GLU A 80 -5.70 -19.11 9.57
C GLU A 80 -5.02 -18.67 8.28
N PHE A 81 -3.94 -17.91 8.44
CA PHE A 81 -3.11 -17.43 7.33
C PHE A 81 -1.71 -18.04 7.44
N GLU A 82 -1.14 -18.39 6.30
CA GLU A 82 0.29 -18.67 6.15
C GLU A 82 0.96 -17.37 5.73
N VAL A 83 1.87 -16.87 6.54
CA VAL A 83 2.66 -15.67 6.25
C VAL A 83 4.04 -16.12 5.78
N ARG A 84 4.50 -15.57 4.65
CA ARG A 84 5.86 -15.77 4.12
C ARG A 84 6.52 -14.42 3.96
N GLU A 85 7.74 -14.33 4.44
CA GLU A 85 8.58 -13.15 4.34
C GLU A 85 9.76 -13.42 3.42
N TYR A 86 10.01 -12.47 2.53
CA TYR A 86 11.17 -12.41 1.66
C TYR A 86 11.94 -11.15 2.02
N THR A 87 13.07 -11.33 2.68
CA THR A 87 13.89 -10.24 3.21
C THR A 87 15.22 -10.14 2.46
N GLU A 88 15.89 -8.99 2.61
CA GLU A 88 17.25 -8.74 2.09
C GLU A 88 17.34 -8.81 0.56
N ILE A 89 16.27 -8.53 -0.17
CA ILE A 89 16.28 -8.47 -1.62
C ILE A 89 16.73 -7.06 -2.02
N SER A 90 17.99 -6.90 -2.39
CA SER A 90 18.48 -5.66 -2.99
C SER A 90 18.11 -5.59 -4.47
N GLY A 91 17.98 -4.38 -5.01
CA GLY A 91 17.68 -4.24 -6.43
C GLY A 91 17.54 -2.82 -6.91
N TYR A 92 16.75 -2.64 -7.95
CA TYR A 92 16.56 -1.36 -8.63
C TYR A 92 15.10 -1.05 -8.83
N LEU A 93 14.78 0.24 -8.74
CA LEU A 93 13.46 0.77 -9.05
C LEU A 93 13.60 1.93 -10.03
N LEU A 94 12.85 1.88 -11.12
CA LEU A 94 12.70 2.96 -12.09
C LEU A 94 11.22 3.36 -12.12
N VAL A 95 10.98 4.65 -11.98
CA VAL A 95 9.64 5.23 -12.02
C VAL A 95 9.65 6.44 -12.95
N ARG A 96 8.65 6.54 -13.82
CA ARG A 96 8.43 7.69 -14.68
C ARG A 96 6.94 7.93 -14.89
N LYS A 97 6.49 9.15 -14.68
CA LYS A 97 5.12 9.55 -14.99
C LYS A 97 4.81 9.40 -16.48
N PRO A 98 3.54 9.13 -16.83
CA PRO A 98 2.41 9.07 -15.91
C PRO A 98 2.27 7.76 -15.13
N GLU A 99 2.71 6.61 -15.60
CA GLU A 99 2.43 5.29 -14.97
C GLU A 99 3.45 4.22 -15.33
N MET A 100 4.69 4.62 -15.60
CA MET A 100 5.75 3.68 -15.93
C MET A 100 6.53 3.29 -14.69
N LEU A 101 6.66 1.97 -14.46
CA LEU A 101 7.38 1.42 -13.33
C LEU A 101 8.13 0.17 -13.75
N ARG A 102 9.40 0.03 -13.32
CA ARG A 102 10.14 -1.23 -13.36
C ARG A 102 10.81 -1.51 -12.03
N MET A 103 10.61 -2.71 -11.52
CA MET A 103 11.21 -3.22 -10.29
C MET A 103 12.06 -4.44 -10.63
N ILE A 104 13.31 -4.43 -10.18
CA ILE A 104 14.24 -5.55 -10.35
C ILE A 104 14.71 -5.96 -8.96
N GLY A 105 14.47 -7.21 -8.57
CA GLY A 105 15.01 -7.80 -7.35
C GLY A 105 16.12 -8.79 -7.66
N LEU A 106 17.16 -8.77 -6.85
CA LEU A 106 18.35 -9.60 -6.99
C LEU A 106 18.42 -10.65 -5.89
N VAL A 107 18.91 -11.83 -6.23
CA VAL A 107 19.15 -12.90 -5.26
C VAL A 107 20.26 -12.47 -4.31
N PRO A 108 20.05 -12.53 -2.97
CA PRO A 108 21.07 -12.19 -1.99
C PRO A 108 22.38 -12.96 -2.22
N GLY A 109 23.51 -12.28 -2.14
CA GLY A 109 24.86 -12.84 -2.28
C GLY A 109 25.29 -13.13 -3.72
N VAL A 110 24.40 -13.64 -4.58
CA VAL A 110 24.73 -14.05 -5.98
C VAL A 110 24.48 -12.92 -6.97
N ARG A 111 23.59 -11.97 -6.65
CA ARG A 111 23.19 -10.83 -7.50
C ARG A 111 22.59 -11.22 -8.86
N SER A 112 22.19 -12.47 -9.06
CA SER A 112 21.36 -12.85 -10.22
C SER A 112 19.94 -12.32 -10.04
N THR A 113 19.21 -12.11 -11.15
CA THR A 113 17.84 -11.61 -11.10
C THR A 113 16.90 -12.63 -10.44
N LEU A 114 16.26 -12.23 -9.34
CA LEU A 114 15.21 -12.98 -8.68
C LEU A 114 13.86 -12.75 -9.37
N PHE A 115 13.55 -11.48 -9.62
CA PHE A 115 12.39 -11.06 -10.40
C PHE A 115 12.71 -9.76 -11.15
N ASP A 116 12.00 -9.56 -12.26
CA ASP A 116 12.02 -8.32 -13.03
C ASP A 116 10.59 -8.03 -13.50
N MET A 117 10.01 -6.96 -13.00
CA MET A 117 8.64 -6.54 -13.29
C MET A 117 8.67 -5.17 -13.96
N ALA A 118 8.00 -5.05 -15.09
CA ALA A 118 7.81 -3.77 -15.75
C ALA A 118 6.34 -3.59 -16.16
N GLY A 119 5.86 -2.36 -16.10
CA GLY A 119 4.50 -2.02 -16.49
C GLY A 119 4.31 -0.55 -16.83
N ASN A 120 3.16 -0.31 -17.45
CA ASN A 120 2.66 0.99 -17.85
C ASN A 120 1.13 1.00 -17.73
N SER A 121 0.47 2.05 -18.25
CA SER A 121 -1.01 2.18 -18.22
C SER A 121 -1.79 1.04 -18.85
N ARG A 122 -1.19 0.25 -19.76
CA ARG A 122 -1.88 -0.84 -20.48
C ARG A 122 -1.82 -2.19 -19.77
N GLY A 123 -0.73 -2.45 -19.04
CA GLY A 123 -0.54 -3.73 -18.39
C GLY A 123 0.90 -3.92 -17.91
N PHE A 124 1.24 -5.14 -17.51
CA PHE A 124 2.55 -5.44 -16.97
C PHE A 124 3.07 -6.80 -17.43
N SER A 125 4.37 -6.96 -17.29
CA SER A 125 5.10 -8.21 -17.42
C SER A 125 5.96 -8.44 -16.19
N LEU A 126 6.06 -9.69 -15.71
CA LEU A 126 6.90 -10.12 -14.60
C LEU A 126 7.67 -11.36 -14.99
N SER A 127 8.98 -11.25 -15.06
CA SER A 127 9.91 -12.35 -15.26
C SER A 127 10.37 -12.91 -13.91
N MET A 128 10.30 -14.22 -13.74
CA MET A 128 10.79 -14.96 -12.57
C MET A 128 11.80 -16.02 -13.02
N PRO A 129 13.08 -15.68 -13.18
CA PRO A 129 14.11 -16.58 -13.75
C PRO A 129 14.26 -17.89 -12.97
N THR A 130 14.24 -17.85 -11.65
CA THR A 130 14.36 -19.04 -10.79
C THR A 130 13.24 -20.06 -10.98
N GLN A 131 12.11 -19.65 -11.55
CA GLN A 131 10.95 -20.50 -11.81
C GLN A 131 10.71 -20.70 -13.32
N SER A 132 11.53 -20.10 -14.19
CA SER A 132 11.36 -20.08 -15.65
C SER A 132 9.94 -19.67 -16.07
N LYS A 133 9.39 -18.63 -15.40
CA LYS A 133 8.04 -18.11 -15.63
C LYS A 133 8.11 -16.68 -16.16
N PHE A 134 7.20 -16.40 -17.09
CA PHE A 134 6.94 -15.06 -17.60
C PHE A 134 5.44 -14.79 -17.47
N ILE A 135 5.08 -13.87 -16.56
CA ILE A 135 3.69 -13.55 -16.22
C ILE A 135 3.32 -12.26 -16.94
N VAL A 136 2.17 -12.23 -17.58
CA VAL A 136 1.60 -11.03 -18.21
C VAL A 136 0.17 -10.84 -17.77
N GLY A 137 -0.29 -9.59 -17.73
CA GLY A 137 -1.67 -9.28 -17.39
C GLY A 137 -1.99 -7.79 -17.50
N SER A 138 -3.28 -7.49 -17.45
CA SER A 138 -3.79 -6.13 -17.29
C SER A 138 -3.51 -5.59 -15.89
N ASN A 139 -3.59 -4.27 -15.75
CA ASN A 139 -3.45 -3.60 -14.46
C ASN A 139 -4.66 -3.82 -13.53
N GLU A 140 -5.79 -4.19 -14.08
CA GLU A 140 -7.01 -4.46 -13.33
C GLU A 140 -6.96 -5.87 -12.71
N ILE A 141 -7.40 -5.98 -11.47
CA ILE A 141 -7.61 -7.26 -10.79
C ILE A 141 -9.12 -7.45 -10.63
N LEU A 142 -9.74 -8.19 -11.53
CA LEU A 142 -11.16 -8.51 -11.41
C LEU A 142 -11.41 -9.52 -10.28
N LYS A 143 -10.50 -10.45 -10.09
CA LYS A 143 -10.55 -11.44 -9.01
C LYS A 143 -9.14 -11.69 -8.49
N PRO A 144 -8.85 -11.41 -7.20
CA PRO A 144 -7.56 -11.70 -6.61
C PRO A 144 -7.19 -13.18 -6.74
N SER A 145 -5.94 -13.44 -7.13
CA SER A 145 -5.38 -14.79 -7.13
C SER A 145 -5.15 -15.29 -5.71
N ILE A 146 -5.29 -16.60 -5.51
CA ILE A 146 -4.91 -17.27 -4.25
C ILE A 146 -3.40 -17.15 -3.98
N GLN A 147 -2.60 -16.86 -5.01
CA GLN A 147 -1.16 -16.61 -4.88
C GLN A 147 -0.91 -15.09 -4.84
N PRO A 148 -0.59 -14.53 -3.67
CA PRO A 148 -0.51 -13.06 -3.50
C PRO A 148 0.46 -12.36 -4.46
N LEU A 149 1.59 -12.99 -4.81
CA LEU A 149 2.55 -12.42 -5.76
C LEU A 149 1.99 -12.27 -7.19
N GLU A 150 0.98 -13.07 -7.57
CA GLU A 150 0.27 -12.89 -8.84
C GLU A 150 -0.66 -11.66 -8.83
N ASN A 151 -0.91 -11.08 -7.66
CA ASN A 151 -1.71 -9.86 -7.48
C ASN A 151 -0.89 -8.57 -7.54
N LEU A 152 0.42 -8.67 -7.63
CA LEU A 152 1.28 -7.49 -7.81
C LEU A 152 0.89 -6.75 -9.09
N ARG A 153 0.67 -5.44 -8.97
CA ARG A 153 0.36 -4.57 -10.10
C ARG A 153 1.20 -3.29 -10.00
N PRO A 154 1.95 -2.94 -11.05
CA PRO A 154 2.76 -1.74 -11.06
C PRO A 154 2.03 -0.45 -10.69
N PRO A 155 0.80 -0.19 -11.17
CA PRO A 155 0.09 1.04 -10.80
C PRO A 155 -0.19 1.15 -9.29
N ALA A 156 -0.48 0.05 -8.61
CA ALA A 156 -0.70 0.08 -7.17
C ALA A 156 0.55 0.50 -6.37
N ILE A 157 1.72 0.06 -6.84
CA ILE A 157 3.01 0.45 -6.26
C ILE A 157 3.33 1.89 -6.65
N PHE A 158 3.10 2.26 -7.91
CA PHE A 158 3.30 3.62 -8.41
C PHE A 158 2.47 4.64 -7.61
N ASP A 159 1.19 4.38 -7.40
CA ASP A 159 0.27 5.25 -6.66
C ASP A 159 0.61 5.35 -5.17
N ALA A 160 1.20 4.30 -4.60
CA ALA A 160 1.69 4.32 -3.23
C ALA A 160 2.99 5.11 -3.07
N LEU A 161 3.86 5.10 -4.09
CA LEU A 161 5.14 5.80 -4.08
C LEU A 161 5.00 7.30 -4.35
N LEU A 162 4.03 7.67 -5.19
CA LEU A 162 3.86 9.05 -5.64
C LEU A 162 2.51 9.59 -5.16
N LEU A 163 2.55 10.57 -4.26
CA LEU A 163 1.35 11.34 -3.97
C LEU A 163 0.90 12.04 -5.25
N LYS A 164 -0.28 11.66 -5.76
CA LYS A 164 -0.86 12.29 -6.94
C LYS A 164 -1.32 13.70 -6.62
N GLU A 165 -1.21 14.59 -7.58
CA GLU A 165 -1.82 15.91 -7.53
C GLU A 165 -3.32 15.80 -7.21
N ILE A 166 -3.82 16.77 -6.46
CA ILE A 166 -5.24 16.92 -6.19
C ILE A 166 -5.77 17.87 -7.27
N ASP A 167 -6.55 17.31 -8.19
CA ASP A 167 -7.11 18.06 -9.32
C ASP A 167 -8.42 18.76 -8.91
N PRO A 168 -8.47 20.09 -8.81
CA PRO A 168 -9.66 20.80 -8.36
C PRO A 168 -10.85 20.69 -9.31
N GLN A 169 -10.67 20.19 -10.54
CA GLN A 169 -11.77 19.97 -11.48
C GLN A 169 -12.52 18.67 -11.23
N THR A 170 -11.85 17.67 -10.68
CA THR A 170 -12.41 16.32 -10.47
C THR A 170 -12.37 15.88 -9.03
N GLU A 171 -11.62 16.57 -8.17
CA GLU A 171 -11.43 16.19 -6.76
C GLU A 171 -11.73 17.37 -5.83
N THR A 172 -12.32 17.08 -4.70
CA THR A 172 -12.54 18.01 -3.58
C THR A 172 -11.71 17.54 -2.39
N ALA A 173 -10.89 18.42 -1.84
CA ALA A 173 -10.09 18.15 -0.66
C ALA A 173 -10.69 18.83 0.58
N VAL A 174 -10.77 18.11 1.68
CA VAL A 174 -11.26 18.59 2.97
C VAL A 174 -10.19 18.33 4.03
N LEU A 175 -9.85 19.38 4.80
CA LEU A 175 -8.94 19.26 5.93
C LEU A 175 -9.72 18.81 7.16
N GLU A 176 -9.24 17.77 7.82
CA GLU A 176 -9.70 17.30 9.13
C GLU A 176 -8.53 17.27 10.12
N GLN A 177 -8.81 17.47 11.41
CA GLN A 177 -7.84 17.17 12.47
C GLN A 177 -8.10 15.74 12.94
N SER A 178 -7.04 14.93 12.92
CA SER A 178 -7.06 13.54 13.34
C SER A 178 -6.23 13.35 14.62
N THR A 179 -6.38 12.21 15.25
CA THR A 179 -5.54 11.79 16.37
C THR A 179 -4.94 10.43 16.05
N GLU A 180 -3.63 10.40 15.88
CA GLU A 180 -2.90 9.18 15.57
C GLU A 180 -2.19 8.64 16.81
N MET A 181 -1.95 7.33 16.80
CA MET A 181 -1.15 6.66 17.82
C MET A 181 0.31 6.62 17.37
N VAL A 182 1.16 7.30 18.11
CA VAL A 182 2.60 7.33 17.84
C VAL A 182 3.38 6.70 18.99
N LYS A 183 4.58 6.21 18.72
CA LYS A 183 5.47 5.70 19.76
C LYS A 183 6.29 6.83 20.35
N ASP A 184 6.34 6.90 21.69
CA ASP A 184 7.28 7.78 22.40
C ASP A 184 8.72 7.36 22.04
N PRO A 185 9.54 8.26 21.49
CA PRO A 185 10.91 7.94 21.09
C PRO A 185 11.81 7.52 22.27
N LYS A 186 11.43 7.86 23.52
CA LYS A 186 12.23 7.56 24.72
C LYS A 186 11.91 6.20 25.35
N ASN A 187 10.65 5.82 25.38
CA ASN A 187 10.20 4.65 26.15
C ASN A 187 9.32 3.69 25.36
N HIS A 188 9.08 4.00 24.08
CA HIS A 188 8.25 3.22 23.12
C HIS A 188 6.80 3.01 23.55
N LYS A 189 6.29 3.81 24.49
CA LYS A 189 4.87 3.78 24.88
C LYS A 189 4.01 4.47 23.83
N ASP A 190 2.76 4.05 23.74
CA ASP A 190 1.79 4.67 22.85
C ASP A 190 1.37 6.04 23.37
N LEU A 191 1.49 7.05 22.52
CA LEU A 191 1.05 8.41 22.74
C LEU A 191 -0.01 8.78 21.72
N GLN A 192 -0.92 9.66 22.08
CA GLN A 192 -1.83 10.31 21.15
C GLN A 192 -1.15 11.55 20.57
N GLN A 193 -1.12 11.67 19.25
CA GLN A 193 -0.62 12.85 18.56
C GLN A 193 -1.74 13.44 17.72
N GLN A 194 -1.94 14.75 17.82
CA GLN A 194 -2.86 15.46 16.94
C GLN A 194 -2.15 15.73 15.62
N ASP A 195 -2.73 15.27 14.53
CA ASP A 195 -2.21 15.42 13.18
C ASP A 195 -3.28 16.00 12.25
N TYR A 196 -2.91 16.29 11.02
CA TYR A 196 -3.84 16.72 9.98
C TYR A 196 -4.15 15.56 9.03
N GLU A 197 -5.34 15.62 8.46
CA GLU A 197 -5.75 14.69 7.42
C GLU A 197 -6.42 15.44 6.27
N ILE A 198 -5.94 15.22 5.06
CA ILE A 198 -6.59 15.66 3.84
C ILE A 198 -7.44 14.51 3.29
N ILE A 199 -8.75 14.68 3.34
CA ILE A 199 -9.73 13.76 2.77
C ILE A 199 -9.99 14.20 1.34
N VAL A 200 -9.73 13.33 0.37
CA VAL A 200 -9.92 13.61 -1.06
C VAL A 200 -11.13 12.85 -1.57
N LEU A 201 -12.14 13.59 -1.97
CA LEU A 201 -13.34 13.08 -2.63
C LEU A 201 -13.18 13.26 -4.14
N ARG A 202 -13.41 12.22 -4.91
CA ARG A 202 -13.44 12.28 -6.37
C ARG A 202 -14.86 12.29 -6.87
N THR A 203 -15.15 13.17 -7.84
CA THR A 203 -16.47 13.29 -8.43
C THR A 203 -16.47 12.74 -9.85
N GLU A 204 -17.40 11.83 -10.12
CA GLU A 204 -17.67 11.27 -11.44
C GLU A 204 -19.17 11.43 -11.76
N GLY A 205 -19.49 12.30 -12.69
CA GLY A 205 -20.87 12.70 -12.98
C GLY A 205 -21.54 13.34 -11.74
N ASN A 206 -22.61 12.74 -11.24
CA ASN A 206 -23.38 13.24 -10.09
C ASN A 206 -23.02 12.53 -8.78
N ARG A 207 -21.94 11.78 -8.73
CA ARG A 207 -21.56 11.01 -7.55
C ARG A 207 -20.17 11.41 -7.10
N SER A 208 -20.00 11.58 -5.78
CA SER A 208 -18.70 11.73 -5.15
C SER A 208 -18.42 10.51 -4.28
N TYR A 209 -17.19 10.04 -4.29
CA TYR A 209 -16.74 8.94 -3.47
C TYR A 209 -15.37 9.26 -2.84
N LEU A 210 -15.10 8.64 -1.71
CA LEU A 210 -13.82 8.76 -1.04
C LEU A 210 -12.74 8.09 -1.90
N SER A 211 -11.78 8.89 -2.36
CA SER A 211 -10.67 8.43 -3.20
C SER A 211 -9.42 8.15 -2.37
N ARG A 212 -9.04 9.11 -1.54
CA ARG A 212 -7.80 9.06 -0.75
C ARG A 212 -7.97 9.76 0.58
N ARG A 213 -7.17 9.35 1.56
CA ARG A 213 -6.92 10.07 2.81
C ARG A 213 -5.42 10.19 2.97
N ILE A 214 -4.91 11.40 3.21
CA ILE A 214 -3.49 11.68 3.33
C ILE A 214 -3.27 12.31 4.71
N MET A 215 -2.58 11.60 5.58
CA MET A 215 -2.25 12.04 6.92
C MET A 215 -0.93 12.81 6.89
N PHE A 216 -0.89 13.92 7.64
CA PHE A 216 0.27 14.78 7.77
C PHE A 216 0.64 14.93 9.23
N SER A 217 1.86 14.59 9.58
CA SER A 217 2.35 14.85 10.92
C SER A 217 2.46 16.35 11.19
N ARG A 218 1.84 16.81 12.27
CA ARG A 218 1.97 18.22 12.70
C ARG A 218 3.33 18.54 13.31
N VAL A 219 4.19 17.56 13.51
CA VAL A 219 5.56 17.82 13.98
C VAL A 219 6.41 18.47 12.89
N ASN A 220 6.24 18.03 11.63
CA ASN A 220 7.06 18.49 10.49
C ASN A 220 6.26 18.97 9.29
N LEU A 221 4.94 18.75 9.25
CA LEU A 221 4.02 19.01 8.13
C LEU A 221 4.37 18.21 6.87
N LEU A 222 4.89 16.99 7.05
CA LEU A 222 5.12 16.05 5.97
C LEU A 222 4.08 14.93 6.02
N PRO A 223 3.71 14.35 4.88
CA PRO A 223 2.81 13.21 4.85
C PRO A 223 3.48 11.99 5.47
N ASP A 224 2.81 11.29 6.35
CA ASP A 224 3.31 10.06 6.98
C ASP A 224 2.51 8.83 6.54
N ARG A 225 1.29 9.02 6.01
CA ARG A 225 0.47 7.89 5.54
C ARG A 225 -0.50 8.32 4.44
N GLN A 226 -0.81 7.41 3.54
CA GLN A 226 -1.85 7.56 2.54
C GLN A 226 -2.71 6.30 2.49
N LEU A 227 -4.04 6.46 2.56
CA LEU A 227 -5.01 5.41 2.28
C LEU A 227 -5.66 5.68 0.92
N ILE A 228 -5.71 4.66 0.07
CA ILE A 228 -6.39 4.71 -1.24
C ILE A 228 -7.58 3.75 -1.19
N TYR A 229 -8.72 4.22 -1.68
CA TYR A 229 -9.99 3.50 -1.61
C TYR A 229 -10.48 3.08 -3.01
N ASN A 230 -11.20 1.97 -3.06
CA ASN A 230 -11.99 1.60 -4.24
C ASN A 230 -13.38 2.24 -4.18
N LEU A 231 -14.17 2.06 -5.24
CA LEU A 231 -15.55 2.58 -5.34
C LEU A 231 -16.51 2.00 -4.28
N GLN A 232 -16.15 0.89 -3.64
CA GLN A 232 -16.92 0.28 -2.54
C GLN A 232 -16.53 0.82 -1.17
N GLY A 233 -15.61 1.80 -1.11
CA GLY A 233 -15.12 2.39 0.14
C GLY A 233 -14.17 1.49 0.92
N GLN A 234 -13.61 0.45 0.29
CA GLN A 234 -12.61 -0.42 0.92
C GLN A 234 -11.21 0.16 0.70
N VAL A 235 -10.37 0.12 1.74
CA VAL A 235 -8.95 0.45 1.61
C VAL A 235 -8.27 -0.62 0.74
N ILE A 236 -7.79 -0.21 -0.43
CA ILE A 236 -7.03 -1.07 -1.34
C ILE A 236 -5.51 -0.86 -1.23
N THR A 237 -5.08 0.32 -0.77
CA THR A 237 -3.67 0.61 -0.47
C THR A 237 -3.59 1.37 0.84
N ASP A 238 -2.69 0.93 1.70
CA ASP A 238 -2.29 1.63 2.91
C ASP A 238 -0.77 1.82 2.82
N ALA A 239 -0.34 3.03 2.54
CA ALA A 239 1.06 3.38 2.36
C ALA A 239 1.52 4.29 3.50
N SER A 240 2.63 3.96 4.17
CA SER A 240 3.26 4.84 5.14
C SER A 240 4.67 5.24 4.71
N TYR A 241 5.09 6.41 5.16
CA TYR A 241 6.30 7.09 4.70
C TYR A 241 7.15 7.50 5.88
N GLU A 242 8.44 7.17 5.83
CA GLU A 242 9.36 7.47 6.91
C GLU A 242 10.61 8.20 6.39
N ASN A 243 11.18 9.05 7.23
CA ASN A 243 12.48 9.68 7.03
C ASN A 243 12.56 10.48 5.72
N PHE A 244 11.65 11.45 5.55
CA PHE A 244 11.68 12.34 4.40
C PHE A 244 13.00 13.12 4.32
N LYS A 245 13.54 13.21 3.12
CA LYS A 245 14.69 14.03 2.76
C LYS A 245 14.32 15.00 1.65
N ASP A 246 14.97 16.16 1.66
CA ASP A 246 14.87 17.14 0.58
C ASP A 246 15.96 16.89 -0.46
N TYR A 247 15.55 16.57 -1.67
CA TYR A 247 16.42 16.38 -2.83
C TYR A 247 16.26 17.56 -3.79
N SER A 248 16.82 18.74 -3.40
CA SER A 248 16.75 19.98 -4.18
C SER A 248 15.30 20.43 -4.46
N GLY A 249 14.48 20.41 -3.42
CA GLY A 249 13.08 20.82 -3.46
C GLY A 249 12.10 19.70 -3.86
N ILE A 250 12.56 18.47 -3.98
CA ILE A 250 11.72 17.27 -4.06
C ILE A 250 11.80 16.57 -2.70
N PHE A 251 10.70 16.57 -1.97
CA PHE A 251 10.60 15.83 -0.71
C PHE A 251 10.22 14.39 -0.99
N PHE A 252 11.08 13.44 -0.59
CA PHE A 252 10.84 12.02 -0.80
C PHE A 252 11.27 11.20 0.42
N PRO A 253 10.48 10.17 0.82
CA PRO A 253 10.80 9.35 1.99
C PRO A 253 11.98 8.40 1.71
N GLU A 254 12.74 8.07 2.74
CA GLU A 254 13.77 7.03 2.67
C GLU A 254 13.17 5.62 2.72
N THR A 255 12.06 5.48 3.43
CA THR A 255 11.35 4.20 3.54
C THR A 255 9.87 4.38 3.21
N VAL A 256 9.34 3.46 2.42
CA VAL A 256 7.91 3.36 2.10
C VAL A 256 7.43 1.96 2.41
N HIS A 257 6.39 1.86 3.24
CA HIS A 257 5.67 0.62 3.49
C HIS A 257 4.37 0.64 2.71
N ILE A 258 4.14 -0.37 1.89
CA ILE A 258 2.92 -0.52 1.09
C ILE A 258 2.21 -1.78 1.55
N ASN A 259 1.03 -1.63 2.11
CA ASN A 259 0.16 -2.75 2.45
C ASN A 259 -1.04 -2.80 1.49
N ARG A 260 -1.29 -3.98 0.93
CA ARG A 260 -2.39 -4.28 0.01
C ARG A 260 -3.31 -5.31 0.65
N PRO A 261 -4.23 -4.89 1.53
CA PRO A 261 -5.01 -5.83 2.36
C PRO A 261 -5.93 -6.73 1.53
N VAL A 262 -6.48 -6.25 0.42
CA VAL A 262 -7.37 -7.03 -0.45
C VAL A 262 -6.60 -8.12 -1.20
N GLU A 263 -5.38 -7.82 -1.64
CA GLU A 263 -4.52 -8.74 -2.39
C GLU A 263 -3.61 -9.61 -1.51
N GLY A 264 -3.53 -9.32 -0.22
CA GLY A 264 -2.83 -10.14 0.77
C GLY A 264 -1.31 -10.04 0.70
N TYR A 265 -0.75 -8.87 0.38
CA TYR A 265 0.69 -8.64 0.43
C TYR A 265 1.05 -7.28 1.01
N SER A 266 2.26 -7.17 1.51
CA SER A 266 2.90 -5.90 1.84
C SER A 266 4.34 -5.86 1.32
N ILE A 267 4.81 -4.66 1.00
CA ILE A 267 6.17 -4.41 0.53
C ILE A 267 6.73 -3.23 1.30
N GLN A 268 7.91 -3.42 1.89
CA GLN A 268 8.72 -2.32 2.38
C GLN A 268 9.83 -2.05 1.36
N LEU A 269 10.00 -0.78 1.02
CA LEU A 269 11.05 -0.28 0.14
C LEU A 269 11.92 0.68 0.95
N THR A 270 13.22 0.37 1.05
CA THR A 270 14.20 1.27 1.67
C THR A 270 15.16 1.74 0.58
N PHE A 271 15.17 3.05 0.32
CA PHE A 271 15.95 3.64 -0.75
C PHE A 271 17.35 3.97 -0.25
N THR A 272 18.36 3.35 -0.86
CA THR A 272 19.77 3.57 -0.51
C THR A 272 20.43 4.62 -1.38
N LYS A 273 19.96 4.77 -2.63
CA LYS A 273 20.40 5.79 -3.56
C LYS A 273 19.23 6.24 -4.43
N LEU A 274 19.03 7.54 -4.54
CA LEU A 274 17.96 8.14 -5.33
C LEU A 274 18.53 9.16 -6.32
N THR A 275 18.00 9.15 -7.55
CA THR A 275 18.32 10.13 -8.58
C THR A 275 17.03 10.52 -9.28
N PHE A 276 16.67 11.81 -9.21
CA PHE A 276 15.41 12.35 -9.72
C PHE A 276 15.57 12.99 -11.10
N ASN A 277 14.49 12.93 -11.89
CA ASN A 277 14.28 13.64 -13.15
C ASN A 277 15.38 13.42 -14.20
N GLN A 278 16.06 12.27 -14.14
CA GLN A 278 16.95 11.87 -15.22
C GLN A 278 16.15 11.27 -16.39
N PRO A 279 16.60 11.46 -17.62
CA PRO A 279 15.93 10.86 -18.77
C PRO A 279 15.86 9.33 -18.67
N LEU A 280 14.65 8.80 -18.69
CA LEU A 280 14.39 7.36 -18.76
C LEU A 280 13.69 7.06 -20.09
N LYS A 281 14.20 6.07 -20.83
CA LYS A 281 13.68 5.68 -22.14
C LYS A 281 12.55 4.65 -22.00
N ASP A 282 11.67 4.56 -22.99
CA ASP A 282 10.53 3.64 -22.99
C ASP A 282 10.97 2.16 -22.97
N ASP A 283 12.08 1.83 -23.64
CA ASP A 283 12.64 0.48 -23.68
C ASP A 283 13.05 -0.04 -22.29
N GLN A 284 13.36 0.85 -21.35
CA GLN A 284 13.66 0.48 -19.97
C GLN A 284 12.44 -0.07 -19.21
N PHE A 285 11.23 0.15 -19.70
CA PHE A 285 9.97 -0.28 -19.10
C PHE A 285 9.30 -1.42 -19.88
N VAL A 286 10.04 -2.07 -20.74
CA VAL A 286 9.57 -3.21 -21.54
C VAL A 286 10.36 -4.45 -21.18
N LEU A 287 9.67 -5.56 -20.94
CA LEU A 287 10.29 -6.86 -20.77
C LEU A 287 9.92 -7.77 -21.93
N ASN A 288 10.94 -8.40 -22.49
CA ASN A 288 10.77 -9.45 -23.50
C ASN A 288 10.78 -10.81 -22.80
N GLN A 289 9.92 -11.72 -23.26
CA GLN A 289 9.91 -13.10 -22.76
C GLN A 289 11.24 -13.78 -23.06
N PRO A 290 11.96 -14.30 -22.05
CA PRO A 290 13.16 -15.10 -22.30
C PRO A 290 12.80 -16.44 -22.96
N PRO A 291 13.67 -16.97 -23.84
CA PRO A 291 13.47 -18.28 -24.45
C PRO A 291 13.27 -19.38 -23.40
N GLY A 292 12.31 -20.28 -23.63
CA GLY A 292 12.05 -21.43 -22.75
C GLY A 292 11.22 -21.11 -21.50
N TYR A 293 10.83 -19.85 -21.27
CA TYR A 293 9.98 -19.52 -20.12
C TYR A 293 8.52 -19.83 -20.41
N LYS A 294 7.83 -20.38 -19.39
CA LYS A 294 6.39 -20.62 -19.45
C LYS A 294 5.64 -19.28 -19.31
N ILE A 295 4.80 -18.97 -20.30
CA ILE A 295 3.91 -17.81 -20.21
C ILE A 295 2.72 -18.14 -19.31
N ILE A 296 2.39 -17.21 -18.41
CA ILE A 296 1.18 -17.23 -17.60
C ILE A 296 0.44 -15.92 -17.86
N ASN A 297 -0.67 -15.99 -18.58
CA ASN A 297 -1.56 -14.86 -18.78
C ASN A 297 -2.60 -14.85 -17.66
N LEU A 298 -2.56 -13.85 -16.80
CA LEU A 298 -3.45 -13.72 -15.64
C LEU A 298 -4.87 -13.36 -16.03
N ASP A 299 -5.07 -12.67 -17.14
CA ASP A 299 -6.39 -12.28 -17.63
C ASP A 299 -7.19 -13.52 -18.06
N GLN A 300 -6.55 -14.45 -18.76
CA GLN A 300 -7.15 -15.73 -19.12
C GLN A 300 -7.41 -16.64 -17.93
N LYS A 301 -6.46 -16.68 -16.99
CA LYS A 301 -6.57 -17.49 -15.76
C LYS A 301 -7.73 -17.03 -14.86
N ASN A 302 -8.03 -15.73 -14.88
CA ASN A 302 -9.07 -15.12 -14.04
C ASN A 302 -10.42 -14.95 -14.76
N GLY A 303 -10.56 -15.46 -16.00
CA GLY A 303 -11.79 -15.37 -16.78
C GLY A 303 -11.94 -14.04 -17.54
N ASN A 304 -10.90 -13.22 -17.62
CA ASN A 304 -10.85 -12.05 -18.47
C ASN A 304 -10.54 -12.47 -19.91
N SER A 305 -11.55 -12.78 -20.68
CA SER A 305 -11.43 -12.96 -22.13
C SER A 305 -11.40 -11.60 -22.84
N ALA A 306 -10.41 -10.78 -22.55
CA ALA A 306 -10.05 -9.70 -23.44
C ALA A 306 -9.04 -10.26 -24.44
N VAL A 307 -9.51 -10.50 -25.65
CA VAL A 307 -8.75 -10.98 -26.79
C VAL A 307 -7.61 -10.03 -27.10
N VAL A 308 -6.39 -10.38 -26.70
CA VAL A 308 -5.19 -9.84 -27.35
C VAL A 308 -4.91 -10.74 -28.54
N ASN A 309 -5.58 -10.47 -29.67
CA ASN A 309 -5.21 -10.99 -30.97
C ASN A 309 -3.88 -10.35 -31.37
N GLY A 310 -2.78 -10.99 -31.02
CA GLY A 310 -1.49 -10.82 -31.67
C GLY A 310 -1.52 -11.53 -33.01
N GLN A 311 -2.29 -11.04 -33.98
CA GLN A 311 -2.07 -11.36 -35.39
C GLN A 311 -0.97 -10.45 -35.92
N THR A 312 0.17 -11.05 -36.15
CA THR A 312 1.22 -10.59 -37.05
C THR A 312 0.60 -10.06 -38.34
N ALA A 313 0.91 -8.79 -38.65
CA ALA A 313 0.63 -8.18 -39.93
C ALA A 313 1.55 -8.78 -41.00
N GLU A 314 1.19 -9.96 -41.52
CA GLU A 314 1.87 -10.61 -42.66
C GLU A 314 0.90 -11.48 -43.47
N GLU A 315 -0.24 -10.90 -43.90
CA GLU A 315 -1.05 -11.51 -44.96
C GLU A 315 -2.00 -10.48 -45.60
N ALA A 316 -1.43 -9.40 -46.15
CA ALA A 316 -2.15 -8.49 -47.02
C ALA A 316 -1.29 -8.01 -48.19
N SER A 317 -0.73 -8.94 -48.94
CA SER A 317 -0.15 -8.67 -50.28
C SER A 317 -0.20 -9.89 -51.14
N ARG A 318 -1.40 -10.28 -51.61
CA ARG A 318 -1.54 -11.05 -52.84
C ARG A 318 -2.50 -10.33 -53.76
N PRO A 319 -2.09 -9.92 -54.95
CA PRO A 319 -2.95 -9.40 -55.98
C PRO A 319 -3.74 -10.56 -56.61
N THR A 320 -5.05 -10.39 -56.68
CA THR A 320 -5.93 -11.24 -57.47
C THR A 320 -5.76 -10.91 -58.92
N HIS A 321 -5.40 -11.92 -59.70
CA HIS A 321 -5.62 -11.97 -61.15
C HIS A 321 -7.06 -12.35 -61.44
#